data_dcfea9ff3470f37c99e7ed3ca6514441
#
_entry.id   dcfea9ff3470f37c99e7ed3ca6514441
#
_cell.length_a   1.000
_cell.length_b   1.000
_cell.length_c   1.000
_cell.angle_alpha   90.00
_cell.angle_beta   90.00
_cell.angle_gamma   90.00
#
_symmetry.space_group_name_H-M   'P 1'
#
loop_
_entity.id
_entity.type
_entity.pdbx_description
1 polymer ?
#
loop_
_entity_poly.entity_id
_entity_poly.type
_entity_poly.pdbx_seq_one_letter_code
_entity_poly.pdbx_strand_id
1 'polypeptide(L)'
;QQETLFPYTTLFRSQWAISTPREKQTKSKTLAQKAHAYGIPAMQVDGNDVLATYTAAKQALDHARSGNGPVMIESVTYRLGDHTTSDDSSRYRDDEDVEEWSDRDPILRLEAYFKHKGWWDQDYKDWVENEVQEEVADAVKEALQKDSPGPEDLFAHVFSEQLPEYKAQLQMIKEEQ
;
A
#
# COMPACT_ATOMS: atom_id res chain seq x y z
N GLN A 1 13.03 6.26 -25.48
CA GLN A 1 12.32 6.82 -24.31
C GLN A 1 11.75 5.64 -23.54
N GLN A 2 12.34 5.30 -22.40
CA GLN A 2 11.72 4.38 -21.46
C GLN A 2 10.52 5.12 -20.87
N GLU A 3 9.33 4.64 -21.19
CA GLU A 3 8.11 5.04 -20.51
C GLU A 3 8.27 4.61 -19.05
N THR A 4 8.45 5.58 -18.17
CA THR A 4 8.48 5.35 -16.73
C THR A 4 7.09 4.86 -16.32
N LEU A 5 7.00 3.60 -15.94
CA LEU A 5 5.74 2.90 -15.59
C LEU A 5 5.05 3.43 -14.31
N PHE A 6 5.67 4.38 -13.59
CA PHE A 6 5.14 4.95 -12.37
C PHE A 6 5.01 6.46 -12.44
N PRO A 7 3.93 6.96 -13.05
CA PRO A 7 3.70 8.40 -13.23
C PRO A 7 3.20 9.11 -11.97
N TYR A 8 2.94 8.43 -10.87
CA TYR A 8 2.49 9.03 -9.61
C TYR A 8 3.10 8.31 -8.40
N THR A 9 3.19 9.01 -7.28
CA THR A 9 3.57 8.45 -6.00
C THR A 9 2.42 8.63 -5.00
N THR A 10 1.99 7.54 -4.40
CA THR A 10 0.98 7.55 -3.34
C THR A 10 1.67 7.36 -1.99
N LEU A 11 1.38 8.25 -1.04
CA LEU A 11 1.77 8.12 0.35
C LEU A 11 0.56 7.72 1.17
N PHE A 12 0.59 6.52 1.74
CA PHE A 12 -0.41 6.09 2.70
C PHE A 12 -0.08 6.67 4.06
N ARG A 13 -1.01 7.42 4.63
CA ARG A 13 -0.85 8.08 5.90
C ARG A 13 -1.75 7.44 6.93
N SER A 14 -1.24 6.38 7.57
CA SER A 14 -1.94 5.61 8.61
C SER A 14 -1.90 6.24 10.01
N GLN A 15 -1.47 7.49 10.14
CA GLN A 15 -1.28 8.27 11.35
C GLN A 15 -0.13 7.78 12.27
N TRP A 16 0.42 6.60 12.06
CA TRP A 16 1.42 5.98 12.91
C TRP A 16 2.63 5.47 12.14
N ALA A 17 3.84 5.71 12.66
CA ALA A 17 5.06 5.01 12.29
C ALA A 17 5.45 4.11 13.46
N ILE A 18 5.03 2.85 13.42
CA ILE A 18 5.06 1.90 14.53
C ILE A 18 4.30 2.51 15.73
N SER A 19 5.00 2.98 16.76
CA SER A 19 4.48 3.63 17.97
C SER A 19 4.57 5.17 17.96
N THR A 20 5.09 5.76 16.88
CA THR A 20 5.26 7.22 16.78
C THR A 20 4.10 7.85 16.02
N PRO A 21 3.27 8.69 16.67
CA PRO A 21 2.18 9.36 15.99
C PRO A 21 2.68 10.41 15.01
N ARG A 22 1.89 10.70 14.01
CA ARG A 22 2.24 11.56 12.88
C ARG A 22 2.70 12.96 13.30
N GLU A 23 2.06 13.58 14.26
CA GLU A 23 2.36 14.94 14.73
C GLU A 23 3.76 15.05 15.39
N LYS A 24 4.32 13.92 15.84
CA LYS A 24 5.70 13.83 16.34
C LYS A 24 6.72 13.59 15.22
N GLN A 25 6.30 13.15 14.05
CA GLN A 25 7.18 12.82 12.91
C GLN A 25 7.50 14.05 12.05
N THR A 26 6.56 15.00 11.92
CA THR A 26 6.73 16.16 11.05
C THR A 26 5.91 17.36 11.52
N LYS A 27 6.44 18.55 11.28
CA LYS A 27 5.75 19.83 11.48
C LYS A 27 4.88 20.24 10.29
N SER A 28 4.96 19.51 9.17
CA SER A 28 4.16 19.79 7.99
C SER A 28 2.68 19.54 8.27
N LYS A 29 1.80 20.44 7.83
CA LYS A 29 0.34 20.27 7.97
C LYS A 29 -0.14 19.04 7.21
N THR A 30 0.35 18.84 5.98
CA THR A 30 0.11 17.65 5.16
C THR A 30 1.45 17.10 4.65
N LEU A 31 1.52 15.83 4.31
CA LEU A 31 2.69 15.29 3.64
C LEU A 31 2.73 15.72 2.18
N ALA A 32 1.56 15.88 1.55
CA ALA A 32 1.40 16.35 0.18
C ALA A 32 2.13 17.69 -0.07
N GLN A 33 2.13 18.60 0.92
CA GLN A 33 2.83 19.89 0.76
C GLN A 33 4.35 19.75 0.54
N LYS A 34 4.97 18.61 0.88
CA LYS A 34 6.39 18.37 0.63
C LYS A 34 6.71 18.27 -0.86
N ALA A 35 5.76 17.88 -1.68
CA ALA A 35 5.91 17.81 -3.13
C ALA A 35 6.22 19.16 -3.77
N HIS A 36 5.76 20.26 -3.16
CA HIS A 36 6.05 21.61 -3.66
C HIS A 36 7.54 21.92 -3.68
N ALA A 37 8.32 21.36 -2.76
CA ALA A 37 9.77 21.53 -2.73
C ALA A 37 10.46 20.88 -3.95
N TYR A 38 9.79 19.93 -4.58
CA TYR A 38 10.26 19.20 -5.77
C TYR A 38 9.60 19.68 -7.06
N GLY A 39 8.77 20.72 -7.01
CA GLY A 39 7.99 21.19 -8.16
C GLY A 39 6.94 20.21 -8.66
N ILE A 40 6.47 19.28 -7.81
CA ILE A 40 5.53 18.23 -8.17
C ILE A 40 4.12 18.64 -7.69
N PRO A 41 3.08 18.58 -8.55
CA PRO A 41 1.71 18.73 -8.12
C PRO A 41 1.34 17.69 -7.06
N ALA A 42 0.53 18.09 -6.09
CA ALA A 42 0.12 17.20 -5.00
C ALA A 42 -1.35 17.38 -4.64
N MET A 43 -1.97 16.31 -4.16
CA MET A 43 -3.32 16.32 -3.60
C MET A 43 -3.38 15.45 -2.35
N GLN A 44 -4.27 15.84 -1.44
CA GLN A 44 -4.62 15.02 -0.28
C GLN A 44 -6.03 14.48 -0.49
N VAL A 45 -6.25 13.21 -0.17
CA VAL A 45 -7.54 12.53 -0.33
C VAL A 45 -7.87 11.74 0.95
N ASP A 46 -9.15 11.58 1.23
CA ASP A 46 -9.63 10.62 2.24
C ASP A 46 -9.31 9.20 1.74
N GLY A 47 -8.30 8.55 2.36
CA GLY A 47 -7.87 7.20 2.01
C GLY A 47 -8.87 6.11 2.39
N ASN A 48 -9.88 6.46 3.22
CA ASN A 48 -10.97 5.58 3.59
C ASN A 48 -12.23 5.80 2.70
N ASP A 49 -12.10 6.55 1.61
CA ASP A 49 -13.13 6.68 0.58
C ASP A 49 -12.61 6.11 -0.75
N VAL A 50 -13.12 4.93 -1.12
CA VAL A 50 -12.71 4.21 -2.33
C VAL A 50 -12.95 5.05 -3.60
N LEU A 51 -14.07 5.76 -3.69
CA LEU A 51 -14.43 6.57 -4.87
C LEU A 51 -13.58 7.83 -4.96
N ALA A 52 -13.28 8.46 -3.83
CA ALA A 52 -12.39 9.62 -3.77
C ALA A 52 -10.95 9.21 -4.15
N THR A 53 -10.46 8.09 -3.61
CA THR A 53 -9.13 7.56 -3.93
C THR A 53 -9.01 7.17 -5.40
N TYR A 54 -10.03 6.50 -5.96
CA TYR A 54 -10.07 6.17 -7.39
C TYR A 54 -10.02 7.43 -8.25
N THR A 55 -10.80 8.46 -7.90
CA THR A 55 -10.85 9.71 -8.65
C THR A 55 -9.51 10.43 -8.61
N ALA A 56 -8.87 10.51 -7.44
CA ALA A 56 -7.55 11.11 -7.28
C ALA A 56 -6.48 10.36 -8.09
N ALA A 57 -6.47 9.04 -8.01
CA ALA A 57 -5.55 8.19 -8.77
C ALA A 57 -5.74 8.36 -10.29
N LYS A 58 -7.00 8.38 -10.76
CA LYS A 58 -7.32 8.60 -12.16
C LYS A 58 -6.81 9.95 -12.66
N GLN A 59 -7.06 11.04 -11.91
CA GLN A 59 -6.58 12.37 -12.27
C GLN A 59 -5.04 12.44 -12.33
N ALA A 60 -4.36 11.83 -11.37
CA ALA A 60 -2.90 11.78 -11.34
C ALA A 60 -2.33 10.98 -12.52
N LEU A 61 -2.95 9.85 -12.86
CA LEU A 61 -2.56 9.03 -14.02
C LEU A 61 -2.79 9.77 -15.34
N ASP A 62 -3.95 10.43 -15.51
CA ASP A 62 -4.25 11.20 -16.73
C ASP A 62 -3.27 12.36 -16.90
N HIS A 63 -2.91 13.05 -15.80
CA HIS A 63 -1.90 14.11 -15.80
C HIS A 63 -0.53 13.59 -16.28
N ALA A 64 -0.08 12.50 -15.67
CA ALA A 64 1.22 11.93 -15.98
C ALA A 64 1.28 11.32 -17.39
N ARG A 65 0.25 10.61 -17.83
CA ARG A 65 0.15 10.07 -19.21
C ARG A 65 0.10 11.15 -20.28
N SER A 66 -0.36 12.34 -19.92
CA SER A 66 -0.33 13.52 -20.80
C SER A 66 1.06 14.18 -20.90
N GLY A 67 2.09 13.61 -20.27
CA GLY A 67 3.46 14.13 -20.30
C GLY A 67 3.72 15.28 -19.34
N ASN A 68 2.81 15.55 -18.39
CA ASN A 68 2.93 16.68 -17.46
C ASN A 68 3.76 16.36 -16.19
N GLY A 69 4.34 15.16 -16.12
CA GLY A 69 5.17 14.72 -15.01
C GLY A 69 4.40 14.00 -13.88
N PRO A 70 5.09 13.68 -12.79
CA PRO A 70 4.50 12.93 -11.67
C PRO A 70 3.56 13.79 -10.85
N VAL A 71 2.65 13.12 -10.11
CA VAL A 71 1.76 13.73 -9.12
C VAL A 71 1.90 12.99 -7.80
N MET A 72 1.97 13.70 -6.68
CA MET A 72 1.95 13.10 -5.35
C MET A 72 0.52 13.06 -4.80
N ILE A 73 0.09 11.88 -4.35
CA ILE A 73 -1.19 11.70 -3.65
C ILE A 73 -0.89 11.33 -2.19
N GLU A 74 -1.45 12.06 -1.24
CA GLU A 74 -1.46 11.71 0.18
C GLU A 74 -2.84 11.12 0.51
N SER A 75 -2.89 9.80 0.73
CA SER A 75 -4.10 9.10 1.18
C SER A 75 -4.13 9.07 2.71
N VAL A 76 -5.04 9.85 3.30
CA VAL A 76 -5.21 9.91 4.76
C VAL A 76 -6.06 8.73 5.20
N THR A 77 -5.50 7.88 6.04
CA THR A 77 -6.14 6.69 6.57
C THR A 77 -5.69 6.45 8.02
N TYR A 78 -6.08 5.34 8.61
CA TYR A 78 -5.67 4.95 9.95
C TYR A 78 -5.34 3.45 10.01
N ARG A 79 -4.29 3.08 10.74
CA ARG A 79 -3.95 1.68 10.98
C ARG A 79 -4.77 1.17 12.16
N LEU A 80 -5.81 0.37 11.91
CA LEU A 80 -6.68 -0.18 12.95
C LEU A 80 -5.99 -1.29 13.78
N GLY A 81 -5.22 -2.16 13.15
CA GLY A 81 -4.51 -3.25 13.83
C GLY A 81 -3.14 -2.86 14.39
N ASP A 82 -2.49 -3.81 15.04
CA ASP A 82 -1.11 -3.72 15.47
C ASP A 82 -0.15 -3.59 14.28
N HIS A 83 1.07 -3.14 14.52
CA HIS A 83 2.07 -2.99 13.45
C HIS A 83 2.60 -4.34 12.96
N THR A 84 2.82 -5.26 13.89
CA THR A 84 3.29 -6.62 13.64
C THR A 84 2.62 -7.58 14.63
N THR A 85 2.81 -8.89 14.43
CA THR A 85 2.30 -9.93 15.34
C THR A 85 2.89 -9.88 16.75
N SER A 86 4.00 -9.18 16.95
CA SER A 86 4.67 -8.98 18.25
C SER A 86 4.45 -7.59 18.84
N ASP A 87 3.69 -6.73 18.16
CA ASP A 87 3.35 -5.39 18.63
C ASP A 87 2.12 -5.43 19.55
N ASP A 88 2.06 -4.47 20.46
CA ASP A 88 0.92 -4.21 21.35
C ASP A 88 0.59 -2.73 21.30
N SER A 89 -0.31 -2.38 20.40
CA SER A 89 -0.67 -0.98 20.14
C SER A 89 -1.41 -0.31 21.29
N SER A 90 -1.98 -1.05 22.23
CA SER A 90 -2.63 -0.49 23.43
C SER A 90 -1.68 0.30 24.34
N ARG A 91 -0.37 0.09 24.17
CA ARG A 91 0.68 0.78 24.94
C ARG A 91 0.95 2.21 24.47
N TYR A 92 0.50 2.61 23.29
CA TYR A 92 0.83 3.90 22.69
C TYR A 92 -0.33 4.55 21.93
N ARG A 93 -1.49 3.91 21.87
CA ARG A 93 -2.67 4.37 21.11
C ARG A 93 -3.92 4.20 21.96
N ASP A 94 -4.82 5.16 21.90
CA ASP A 94 -6.08 5.14 22.62
C ASP A 94 -7.15 4.38 21.83
N ASP A 95 -8.00 3.61 22.53
CA ASP A 95 -9.07 2.82 21.91
C ASP A 95 -10.14 3.72 21.26
N GLU A 96 -10.38 4.91 21.80
CA GLU A 96 -11.33 5.89 21.25
C GLU A 96 -10.96 6.30 19.82
N ASP A 97 -9.66 6.50 19.53
CA ASP A 97 -9.18 6.77 18.18
C ASP A 97 -9.47 5.61 17.22
N VAL A 98 -9.30 4.38 17.69
CA VAL A 98 -9.54 3.16 16.89
C VAL A 98 -11.02 3.04 16.57
N GLU A 99 -11.91 3.28 17.53
CA GLU A 99 -13.37 3.22 17.35
C GLU A 99 -13.82 4.28 16.32
N GLU A 100 -13.36 5.54 16.47
CA GLU A 100 -13.71 6.61 15.52
C GLU A 100 -13.29 6.25 14.07
N TRP A 101 -12.13 5.65 13.88
CA TRP A 101 -11.65 5.28 12.56
C TRP A 101 -12.26 3.97 12.03
N SER A 102 -12.70 3.07 12.91
CA SER A 102 -13.42 1.84 12.52
C SER A 102 -14.75 2.16 11.85
N ASP A 103 -15.45 3.20 12.32
CA ASP A 103 -16.68 3.68 11.69
C ASP A 103 -16.47 4.25 10.26
N ARG A 104 -15.21 4.50 9.91
CA ARG A 104 -14.79 4.99 8.60
C ARG A 104 -14.15 3.91 7.73
N ASP A 105 -14.37 2.63 8.05
CA ASP A 105 -13.86 1.53 7.25
C ASP A 105 -14.28 1.67 5.77
N PRO A 106 -13.33 1.64 4.82
CA PRO A 106 -13.62 1.91 3.41
C PRO A 106 -14.53 0.87 2.77
N ILE A 107 -14.49 -0.38 3.24
CA ILE A 107 -15.33 -1.47 2.73
C ILE A 107 -16.76 -1.25 3.20
N LEU A 108 -16.96 -1.01 4.50
CA LEU A 108 -18.28 -0.74 5.06
C LEU A 108 -18.92 0.51 4.46
N ARG A 109 -18.14 1.57 4.22
CA ARG A 109 -18.62 2.79 3.57
C ARG A 109 -19.06 2.53 2.12
N LEU A 110 -18.28 1.76 1.36
CA LEU A 110 -18.63 1.40 -0.02
C LEU A 110 -19.86 0.50 -0.06
N GLU A 111 -19.96 -0.47 0.83
CA GLU A 111 -21.15 -1.34 0.97
C GLU A 111 -22.41 -0.50 1.28
N ALA A 112 -22.31 0.41 2.24
CA ALA A 112 -23.42 1.31 2.58
C ALA A 112 -23.84 2.18 1.37
N TYR A 113 -22.88 2.69 0.60
CA TYR A 113 -23.16 3.43 -0.62
C TYR A 113 -23.85 2.55 -1.67
N PHE A 114 -23.41 1.33 -1.89
CA PHE A 114 -24.02 0.39 -2.84
C PHE A 114 -25.45 0.01 -2.42
N LYS A 115 -25.67 -0.22 -1.11
CA LYS A 115 -27.02 -0.43 -0.56
C LYS A 115 -27.94 0.77 -0.81
N HIS A 116 -27.45 1.98 -0.57
CA HIS A 116 -28.20 3.20 -0.84
C HIS A 116 -28.56 3.37 -2.33
N LYS A 117 -27.69 2.91 -3.23
CA LYS A 117 -27.92 2.94 -4.69
C LYS A 117 -28.77 1.77 -5.19
N GLY A 118 -29.10 0.79 -4.35
CA GLY A 118 -29.79 -0.42 -4.76
C GLY A 118 -28.94 -1.37 -5.63
N TRP A 119 -27.62 -1.29 -5.52
CA TRP A 119 -26.66 -2.12 -6.24
C TRP A 119 -26.10 -3.29 -5.42
N TRP A 120 -26.54 -3.40 -4.16
CA TRP A 120 -26.10 -4.41 -3.22
C TRP A 120 -27.30 -5.21 -2.74
N ASP A 121 -27.29 -6.51 -3.01
CA ASP A 121 -28.19 -7.49 -2.47
C ASP A 121 -27.41 -8.70 -1.89
N GLN A 122 -28.13 -9.66 -1.35
CA GLN A 122 -27.50 -10.84 -0.74
C GLN A 122 -26.82 -11.72 -1.78
N ASP A 123 -27.40 -11.86 -2.96
CA ASP A 123 -26.84 -12.70 -4.04
C ASP A 123 -25.50 -12.12 -4.53
N TYR A 124 -25.40 -10.80 -4.66
CA TYR A 124 -24.14 -10.12 -5.01
C TYR A 124 -23.08 -10.29 -3.92
N LYS A 125 -23.47 -10.15 -2.65
CA LYS A 125 -22.58 -10.37 -1.51
C LYS A 125 -22.01 -11.79 -1.52
N ASP A 126 -22.87 -12.78 -1.62
CA ASP A 126 -22.49 -14.19 -1.61
C ASP A 126 -21.58 -14.53 -2.81
N TRP A 127 -21.85 -13.94 -3.98
CA TRP A 127 -20.97 -14.07 -5.14
C TRP A 127 -19.57 -13.51 -4.89
N VAL A 128 -19.48 -12.28 -4.36
CA VAL A 128 -18.17 -11.63 -4.05
C VAL A 128 -17.39 -12.46 -3.04
N GLU A 129 -18.04 -12.90 -1.96
CA GLU A 129 -17.38 -13.68 -0.90
C GLU A 129 -16.85 -15.01 -1.44
N ASN A 130 -17.61 -15.71 -2.26
CA ASN A 130 -17.20 -16.99 -2.87
C ASN A 130 -16.06 -16.81 -3.87
N GLU A 131 -16.17 -15.85 -4.79
CA GLU A 131 -15.14 -15.54 -5.79
C GLU A 131 -13.80 -15.19 -5.13
N VAL A 132 -13.84 -14.31 -4.11
CA VAL A 132 -12.64 -13.89 -3.39
C VAL A 132 -12.02 -15.05 -2.61
N GLN A 133 -12.83 -15.91 -1.99
CA GLN A 133 -12.30 -17.07 -1.26
C GLN A 133 -11.59 -18.06 -2.21
N GLU A 134 -12.15 -18.33 -3.38
CA GLU A 134 -11.53 -19.19 -4.38
C GLU A 134 -10.24 -18.60 -4.92
N GLU A 135 -10.24 -17.31 -5.30
CA GLU A 135 -9.06 -16.61 -5.81
C GLU A 135 -7.92 -16.60 -4.80
N VAL A 136 -8.21 -16.26 -3.53
CA VAL A 136 -7.20 -16.25 -2.46
C VAL A 136 -6.69 -17.66 -2.17
N ALA A 137 -7.56 -18.67 -2.12
CA ALA A 137 -7.15 -20.05 -1.88
C ALA A 137 -6.22 -20.57 -2.98
N ASP A 138 -6.52 -20.27 -4.24
CA ASP A 138 -5.70 -20.67 -5.38
C ASP A 138 -4.36 -19.93 -5.40
N ALA A 139 -4.35 -18.63 -5.10
CA ALA A 139 -3.12 -17.84 -4.98
C ALA A 139 -2.20 -18.39 -3.86
N VAL A 140 -2.76 -18.72 -2.70
CA VAL A 140 -2.02 -19.34 -1.59
C VAL A 140 -1.45 -20.69 -2.00
N LYS A 141 -2.25 -21.53 -2.65
CA LYS A 141 -1.81 -22.83 -3.13
C LYS A 141 -0.68 -22.72 -4.15
N GLU A 142 -0.77 -21.79 -5.09
CA GLU A 142 0.30 -21.51 -6.05
C GLU A 142 1.57 -21.03 -5.35
N ALA A 143 1.44 -20.11 -4.38
CA ALA A 143 2.59 -19.59 -3.63
C ALA A 143 3.32 -20.70 -2.84
N LEU A 144 2.57 -21.61 -2.22
CA LEU A 144 3.13 -22.74 -1.47
C LEU A 144 3.80 -23.80 -2.36
N GLN A 145 3.52 -23.83 -3.66
CA GLN A 145 4.13 -24.74 -4.61
C GLN A 145 5.44 -24.19 -5.22
N LYS A 146 5.73 -22.90 -5.00
CA LYS A 146 6.98 -22.31 -5.49
C LYS A 146 8.16 -22.78 -4.65
N ASP A 147 9.24 -23.10 -5.33
CA ASP A 147 10.50 -23.42 -4.67
C ASP A 147 11.01 -22.22 -3.87
N SER A 148 11.68 -22.51 -2.76
CA SER A 148 12.35 -21.45 -2.00
C SER A 148 13.46 -20.81 -2.85
N PRO A 149 13.65 -19.47 -2.77
CA PRO A 149 14.75 -18.81 -3.46
C PRO A 149 16.09 -19.48 -3.16
N GLY A 150 16.91 -19.67 -4.20
CA GLY A 150 18.25 -20.22 -4.07
C GLY A 150 19.28 -19.17 -3.64
N PRO A 151 20.51 -19.57 -3.28
CA PRO A 151 21.57 -18.62 -2.91
C PRO A 151 21.90 -17.63 -4.04
N GLU A 152 21.66 -17.99 -5.30
CA GLU A 152 21.83 -17.09 -6.45
C GLU A 152 20.95 -15.86 -6.36
N ASP A 153 19.72 -16.00 -5.87
CA ASP A 153 18.74 -14.91 -5.80
C ASP A 153 19.15 -13.79 -4.85
N LEU A 154 20.03 -14.11 -3.87
CA LEU A 154 20.60 -13.10 -2.96
C LEU A 154 21.45 -12.05 -3.69
N PHE A 155 22.01 -12.39 -4.84
CA PHE A 155 22.97 -11.57 -5.57
C PHE A 155 22.51 -11.16 -6.97
N ALA A 156 21.55 -11.87 -7.55
CA ALA A 156 21.18 -11.74 -8.97
C ALA A 156 20.63 -10.36 -9.35
N HIS A 157 19.99 -9.66 -8.40
CA HIS A 157 19.25 -8.43 -8.69
C HIS A 157 19.80 -7.18 -7.98
N VAL A 158 21.00 -7.25 -7.40
CA VAL A 158 21.60 -6.13 -6.65
C VAL A 158 22.25 -5.12 -7.60
N PHE A 159 22.93 -5.60 -8.64
CA PHE A 159 23.61 -4.79 -9.67
C PHE A 159 23.31 -5.32 -11.06
N SER A 160 23.48 -4.49 -12.08
CA SER A 160 23.35 -4.89 -13.49
C SER A 160 24.36 -5.96 -13.91
N GLU A 161 25.53 -5.95 -13.28
CA GLU A 161 26.58 -6.97 -13.43
C GLU A 161 26.99 -7.47 -12.03
N GLN A 162 27.21 -8.77 -11.91
CA GLN A 162 27.61 -9.37 -10.64
C GLN A 162 29.05 -9.01 -10.31
N LEU A 163 29.26 -8.37 -9.15
CA LEU A 163 30.58 -7.98 -8.67
C LEU A 163 31.43 -9.22 -8.31
N PRO A 164 32.78 -9.14 -8.44
CA PRO A 164 33.69 -10.24 -8.07
C PRO A 164 33.49 -10.72 -6.62
N GLU A 165 33.25 -9.80 -5.69
CA GLU A 165 33.01 -10.07 -4.28
C GLU A 165 31.74 -10.92 -4.08
N TYR A 166 30.68 -10.63 -4.83
CA TYR A 166 29.42 -11.37 -4.76
C TYR A 166 29.54 -12.77 -5.36
N LYS A 167 30.36 -12.93 -6.41
CA LYS A 167 30.67 -14.25 -6.96
C LYS A 167 31.40 -15.11 -5.94
N ALA A 168 32.39 -14.53 -5.22
CA ALA A 168 33.11 -15.21 -4.18
C ALA A 168 32.20 -15.63 -3.01
N GLN A 169 31.33 -14.71 -2.55
CA GLN A 169 30.37 -15.01 -1.47
C GLN A 169 29.37 -16.09 -1.88
N LEU A 170 28.85 -16.04 -3.10
CA LEU A 170 27.96 -17.08 -3.62
C LEU A 170 28.64 -18.44 -3.65
N GLN A 171 29.91 -18.49 -4.07
CA GLN A 171 30.67 -19.73 -4.10
C GLN A 171 30.85 -20.31 -2.67
N MET A 172 31.16 -19.47 -1.69
CA MET A 172 31.26 -19.88 -0.28
C MET A 172 29.95 -20.49 0.24
N ILE A 173 28.83 -19.84 -0.03
CA ILE A 173 27.50 -20.35 0.40
C ILE A 173 27.19 -21.72 -0.22
N LYS A 174 27.58 -21.93 -1.49
CA LYS A 174 27.37 -23.23 -2.18
C LYS A 174 28.26 -24.35 -1.67
N GLU A 175 29.42 -24.01 -1.14
CA GLU A 175 30.36 -25.00 -0.57
C GLU A 175 29.95 -25.42 0.86
N GLU A 176 29.10 -24.62 1.54
CA GLU A 176 28.59 -24.90 2.89
C GLU A 176 27.27 -25.72 2.90
N GLN A 177 26.61 -25.90 1.75
CA GLN A 177 25.39 -26.70 1.59
C GLN A 177 25.71 -28.15 1.22
#